data_0fe3e468797966de5ce6f313da35680c
#
_entry.id   0fe3e468797966de5ce6f313da35680c
#
_cell.length_a   1.000
_cell.length_b   1.000
_cell.length_c   1.000
_cell.angle_alpha   90.00
_cell.angle_beta   90.00
_cell.angle_gamma   90.00
#
_symmetry.space_group_name_H-M   'P 1'
#
loop_
_entity.id
_entity.type
_entity.pdbx_description
1 polymer ?
#
loop_
_entity_poly.entity_id
_entity_poly.type
_entity_poly.pdbx_seq_one_letter_code
_entity_poly.pdbx_strand_id
1 'polypeptide(L)'
;MTTPSPTKKAALAEPKLFSGIFSLGTDAVEASAIIHIDSSGELVFKFSSIPYKAQSDFISAAWHDPSSDVVHFSFKAVAEDGARFETDHLFFSGLGMTSPEDAGTLLTPEARCAKGTLRYALKEPFPLPALRMRLKGFRNFGSLHAECALGRLEMNGPHEIDDEDDAADGWLVVQAAEPPPDDALWHDESEKLLEHVRRIMSFATASLLRVPIIEYIAGSESEVTVWFQTRQRSGVMPVFHFLAHDAIFAAAVGSYFSPPIVVKHLFFAIEWFAMEGTYNEIRLVNAMTALENLIDSNVEPSEALILPRAQFEKIRRVLLSVIRTCLGKWTAALANDASLELKEKLADLNRRSLLRKLELLAARWKVPLDGIDPASLKAAKQARDKVVHRGQYYEDARETDADLWTHVTIIREVAVRFLFTAIGYEGRYISHVGGYHDAVFPPAVKSAGETH
;
A
#
# COMPACT_ATOMS: atom_id res chain seq x y z
N MET A 1 0.62 -34.83 15.22
CA MET A 1 0.28 -33.82 16.24
C MET A 1 -0.21 -32.61 15.46
N THR A 2 -1.50 -32.30 15.57
CA THR A 2 -2.07 -31.11 14.95
C THR A 2 -1.57 -29.90 15.73
N THR A 3 -0.70 -29.11 15.12
CA THR A 3 -0.29 -27.81 15.65
C THR A 3 -1.56 -26.98 15.88
N PRO A 4 -1.76 -26.38 17.07
CA PRO A 4 -2.92 -25.54 17.28
C PRO A 4 -2.88 -24.41 16.25
N SER A 5 -3.86 -24.40 15.34
CA SER A 5 -4.06 -23.29 14.40
C SER A 5 -4.14 -22.00 15.24
N PRO A 6 -3.36 -20.96 14.93
CA PRO A 6 -3.48 -19.70 15.64
C PRO A 6 -4.93 -19.27 15.64
N THR A 7 -5.50 -19.06 16.82
CA THR A 7 -6.93 -18.87 17.03
C THR A 7 -7.49 -17.81 16.07
N LYS A 8 -8.61 -18.11 15.41
CA LYS A 8 -9.33 -17.18 14.49
C LYS A 8 -9.76 -15.87 15.17
N LYS A 9 -9.82 -15.82 16.51
CA LYS A 9 -10.19 -14.61 17.24
C LYS A 9 -8.98 -13.72 17.48
N ALA A 10 -9.12 -12.43 17.22
CA ALA A 10 -8.14 -11.43 17.61
C ALA A 10 -7.97 -11.43 19.14
N ALA A 11 -6.75 -11.17 19.59
CA ALA A 11 -6.52 -10.86 21.00
C ALA A 11 -7.40 -9.67 21.41
N LEU A 12 -7.97 -9.69 22.61
CA LEU A 12 -8.91 -8.66 23.09
C LEU A 12 -10.20 -8.52 22.27
N ALA A 13 -10.71 -9.58 21.65
CA ALA A 13 -12.07 -9.57 21.13
C ALA A 13 -13.13 -9.36 22.26
N GLU A 14 -12.75 -9.63 23.51
CA GLU A 14 -13.58 -9.37 24.70
C GLU A 14 -13.10 -8.07 25.38
N PRO A 15 -14.03 -7.16 25.76
CA PRO A 15 -13.70 -5.94 26.48
C PRO A 15 -12.98 -6.22 27.81
N LYS A 16 -11.86 -5.53 28.04
CA LYS A 16 -11.04 -5.67 29.24
C LYS A 16 -10.77 -4.30 29.88
N LEU A 17 -10.85 -4.24 31.21
CA LEU A 17 -10.54 -3.04 31.97
C LEU A 17 -9.03 -2.89 32.18
N PHE A 18 -8.52 -1.74 31.79
CA PHE A 18 -7.13 -1.30 32.02
C PHE A 18 -7.12 -0.07 32.90
N SER A 19 -6.18 -0.01 33.84
CA SER A 19 -5.97 1.16 34.72
C SER A 19 -4.52 1.63 34.58
N GLY A 20 -4.32 2.93 34.47
CA GLY A 20 -2.98 3.46 34.24
C GLY A 20 -2.93 4.97 34.14
N ILE A 21 -1.91 5.47 33.44
CA ILE A 21 -1.60 6.89 33.31
C ILE A 21 -1.97 7.36 31.90
N PHE A 22 -2.82 8.37 31.88
CA PHE A 22 -3.16 9.16 30.71
C PHE A 22 -2.38 10.47 30.74
N SER A 23 -1.62 10.81 29.71
CA SER A 23 -0.72 11.95 29.75
C SER A 23 -0.67 12.76 28.45
N LEU A 24 -0.37 14.07 28.60
CA LEU A 24 -0.06 15.00 27.53
C LEU A 24 1.18 15.81 27.92
N GLY A 25 2.29 15.60 27.24
CA GLY A 25 3.56 16.24 27.64
C GLY A 25 3.97 15.88 29.06
N THR A 26 4.04 16.87 29.95
CA THR A 26 4.37 16.68 31.38
C THR A 26 3.17 16.39 32.26
N ASP A 27 1.96 16.65 31.76
CA ASP A 27 0.74 16.51 32.53
C ASP A 27 0.26 15.06 32.47
N ALA A 28 -0.12 14.51 33.61
CA ALA A 28 -0.53 13.13 33.74
C ALA A 28 -1.68 12.98 34.75
N VAL A 29 -2.59 12.06 34.46
CA VAL A 29 -3.72 11.73 35.33
C VAL A 29 -3.95 10.22 35.34
N GLU A 30 -4.32 9.69 36.51
CA GLU A 30 -4.77 8.30 36.60
C GLU A 30 -6.14 8.15 35.93
N ALA A 31 -6.24 7.16 35.04
CA ALA A 31 -7.47 6.86 34.31
C ALA A 31 -7.64 5.35 34.13
N SER A 32 -8.89 4.94 33.99
CA SER A 32 -9.22 3.58 33.60
C SER A 32 -10.06 3.59 32.32
N ALA A 33 -9.81 2.62 31.46
CA ALA A 33 -10.54 2.45 30.23
C ALA A 33 -10.87 0.98 29.96
N ILE A 34 -12.07 0.72 29.47
CA ILE A 34 -12.38 -0.58 28.87
C ILE A 34 -11.90 -0.54 27.43
N ILE A 35 -11.01 -1.48 27.07
CA ILE A 35 -10.39 -1.55 25.75
C ILE A 35 -10.74 -2.89 25.13
N HIS A 36 -11.11 -2.88 23.85
CA HIS A 36 -11.22 -4.08 23.04
C HIS A 36 -10.88 -3.79 21.58
N ILE A 37 -10.61 -4.84 20.82
CA ILE A 37 -10.44 -4.77 19.36
C ILE A 37 -11.74 -5.29 18.75
N ASP A 38 -12.38 -4.47 17.95
CA ASP A 38 -13.62 -4.85 17.27
C ASP A 38 -13.36 -5.74 16.02
N SER A 39 -14.42 -6.13 15.31
CA SER A 39 -14.33 -6.95 14.10
C SER A 39 -13.57 -6.24 12.96
N SER A 40 -13.58 -4.91 12.94
CA SER A 40 -12.83 -4.12 11.97
C SER A 40 -11.33 -4.06 12.28
N GLY A 41 -10.90 -4.52 13.45
CA GLY A 41 -9.52 -4.38 13.91
C GLY A 41 -9.22 -2.99 14.47
N GLU A 42 -10.23 -2.23 14.86
CA GLU A 42 -10.06 -0.95 15.56
C GLU A 42 -9.99 -1.13 17.07
N LEU A 43 -9.17 -0.28 17.70
CA LEU A 43 -9.14 -0.16 19.15
C LEU A 43 -10.29 0.74 19.61
N VAL A 44 -11.22 0.15 20.34
CA VAL A 44 -12.35 0.84 20.95
C VAL A 44 -12.05 1.14 22.41
N PHE A 45 -12.14 2.41 22.77
CA PHE A 45 -11.90 2.91 24.12
C PHE A 45 -13.17 3.40 24.76
N LYS A 46 -13.41 2.98 25.98
CA LYS A 46 -14.48 3.50 26.83
C LYS A 46 -13.87 3.90 28.17
N PHE A 47 -13.51 5.17 28.29
CA PHE A 47 -12.93 5.69 29.53
C PHE A 47 -13.96 5.75 30.66
N SER A 48 -13.51 5.47 31.87
CA SER A 48 -14.26 5.78 33.07
C SER A 48 -14.35 7.31 33.24
N SER A 49 -15.41 7.78 33.89
CA SER A 49 -15.58 9.22 34.16
C SER A 49 -14.44 9.73 35.05
N ILE A 50 -13.91 10.89 34.69
CA ILE A 50 -12.78 11.52 35.39
C ILE A 50 -13.26 12.89 35.96
N PRO A 51 -12.85 13.26 37.20
CA PRO A 51 -13.26 14.54 37.79
C PRO A 51 -12.81 15.76 36.99
N TYR A 52 -13.69 16.68 36.70
CA TYR A 52 -13.43 17.91 35.90
C TYR A 52 -12.23 18.72 36.40
N LYS A 53 -12.04 18.82 37.74
CA LYS A 53 -10.93 19.58 38.35
C LYS A 53 -9.53 19.07 37.98
N ALA A 54 -9.42 17.76 37.66
CA ALA A 54 -8.16 17.15 37.25
C ALA A 54 -7.87 17.31 35.74
N GLN A 55 -8.83 17.85 34.97
CA GLN A 55 -8.82 17.78 33.50
C GLN A 55 -8.98 19.12 32.78
N SER A 56 -9.32 20.21 33.49
CA SER A 56 -9.57 21.49 32.83
C SER A 56 -8.43 21.98 31.95
N ASP A 57 -7.20 21.70 32.37
CA ASP A 57 -5.99 22.08 31.63
C ASP A 57 -5.70 21.16 30.46
N PHE A 58 -5.92 19.84 30.62
CA PHE A 58 -5.80 18.85 29.56
C PHE A 58 -6.76 19.10 28.39
N ILE A 59 -8.01 19.34 28.71
CA ILE A 59 -9.08 19.50 27.72
C ILE A 59 -8.99 20.84 27.03
N SER A 60 -8.62 21.90 27.79
CA SER A 60 -8.38 23.22 27.22
C SER A 60 -7.23 23.21 26.21
N ALA A 61 -6.15 22.50 26.51
CA ALA A 61 -5.02 22.34 25.57
C ALA A 61 -5.41 21.57 24.31
N ALA A 62 -6.27 20.56 24.43
CA ALA A 62 -6.69 19.73 23.29
C ALA A 62 -7.71 20.42 22.37
N TRP A 63 -8.47 21.41 22.87
CA TRP A 63 -9.57 22.01 22.13
C TRP A 63 -9.40 23.47 21.70
N HIS A 64 -8.34 24.15 22.14
CA HIS A 64 -8.19 25.60 21.92
C HIS A 64 -7.44 26.00 20.65
N ASP A 65 -6.92 25.08 19.85
CA ASP A 65 -6.26 25.46 18.58
C ASP A 65 -6.75 24.62 17.40
N PRO A 66 -7.79 25.08 16.67
CA PRO A 66 -8.25 24.43 15.45
C PRO A 66 -7.25 24.56 14.27
N SER A 67 -6.14 25.29 14.43
CA SER A 67 -5.09 25.46 13.43
C SER A 67 -3.83 24.65 13.73
N SER A 68 -3.74 24.00 14.90
CA SER A 68 -2.62 23.15 15.26
C SER A 68 -2.82 21.71 14.83
N ASP A 69 -1.71 21.00 14.67
CA ASP A 69 -1.68 19.55 14.45
C ASP A 69 -2.50 18.80 15.50
N VAL A 70 -3.09 17.66 15.11
CA VAL A 70 -3.89 16.82 16.01
C VAL A 70 -3.09 16.51 17.27
N VAL A 71 -3.62 16.91 18.43
CA VAL A 71 -2.97 16.67 19.72
C VAL A 71 -3.11 15.18 20.07
N HIS A 72 -1.99 14.50 20.17
CA HIS A 72 -1.92 13.10 20.56
C HIS A 72 -1.64 12.97 22.06
N PHE A 73 -2.40 12.09 22.69
CA PHE A 73 -2.22 11.71 24.10
C PHE A 73 -1.55 10.36 24.19
N SER A 74 -0.84 10.13 25.27
CA SER A 74 -0.34 8.80 25.60
C SER A 74 -1.18 8.14 26.69
N PHE A 75 -1.31 6.83 26.63
CA PHE A 75 -1.97 6.02 27.65
C PHE A 75 -1.15 4.75 27.89
N LYS A 76 -0.67 4.57 29.12
CA LYS A 76 0.05 3.38 29.57
C LYS A 76 -0.71 2.77 30.72
N ALA A 77 -1.18 1.54 30.53
CA ALA A 77 -2.10 0.94 31.47
C ALA A 77 -1.89 -0.59 31.59
N VAL A 78 -2.34 -1.14 32.71
CA VAL A 78 -2.22 -2.55 33.04
C VAL A 78 -3.61 -3.08 33.43
N ALA A 79 -3.96 -4.28 32.98
CA ALA A 79 -5.15 -4.99 33.38
C ALA A 79 -4.88 -5.88 34.61
N GLU A 80 -5.94 -6.35 35.27
CA GLU A 80 -5.84 -7.19 36.48
C GLU A 80 -5.06 -8.49 36.23
N ASP A 81 -5.14 -9.06 35.05
CA ASP A 81 -4.38 -10.28 34.67
C ASP A 81 -2.94 -10.01 34.22
N GLY A 82 -2.45 -8.79 34.38
CA GLY A 82 -1.09 -8.37 34.02
C GLY A 82 -0.88 -7.98 32.55
N ALA A 83 -1.92 -8.02 31.70
CA ALA A 83 -1.82 -7.51 30.35
C ALA A 83 -1.49 -6.01 30.36
N ARG A 84 -0.58 -5.57 29.48
CA ARG A 84 -0.12 -4.17 29.38
C ARG A 84 -0.56 -3.57 28.06
N PHE A 85 -1.08 -2.37 28.13
CA PHE A 85 -1.45 -1.59 26.96
C PHE A 85 -0.68 -0.26 26.94
N GLU A 86 -0.16 0.13 25.78
CA GLU A 86 0.50 1.42 25.60
C GLU A 86 0.17 2.03 24.21
N THR A 87 -0.01 3.34 24.20
CA THR A 87 -0.14 4.16 22.99
C THR A 87 0.35 5.59 23.24
N ASP A 88 0.91 6.20 22.18
CA ASP A 88 1.22 7.64 22.10
C ASP A 88 0.38 8.32 21.00
N HIS A 89 -0.65 7.63 20.49
CA HIS A 89 -1.45 8.04 19.33
C HIS A 89 -2.94 8.07 19.64
N LEU A 90 -3.31 8.49 20.84
CA LEU A 90 -4.70 8.60 21.25
C LEU A 90 -5.17 10.06 21.06
N PHE A 91 -6.34 10.24 20.48
CA PHE A 91 -6.92 11.57 20.27
C PHE A 91 -8.40 11.57 20.63
N PHE A 92 -8.90 12.71 21.10
CA PHE A 92 -10.31 12.84 21.44
C PHE A 92 -11.18 12.91 20.20
N SER A 93 -12.27 12.14 20.21
CA SER A 93 -13.35 12.19 19.22
C SER A 93 -14.63 12.83 19.77
N GLY A 94 -14.75 12.91 21.11
CA GLY A 94 -15.87 13.50 21.79
C GLY A 94 -15.66 13.63 23.30
N LEU A 95 -16.58 14.29 23.97
CA LEU A 95 -16.57 14.47 25.42
C LEU A 95 -18.00 14.46 25.97
N GLY A 96 -18.31 13.43 26.73
CA GLY A 96 -19.54 13.40 27.55
C GLY A 96 -19.34 14.17 28.85
N MET A 97 -20.35 14.91 29.28
CA MET A 97 -20.39 15.60 30.59
C MET A 97 -21.60 15.13 31.40
N THR A 98 -21.36 14.73 32.64
CA THR A 98 -22.40 14.40 33.59
C THR A 98 -22.13 15.14 34.89
N SER A 99 -23.19 15.69 35.53
CA SER A 99 -23.08 16.39 36.81
C SER A 99 -24.01 15.71 37.83
N PRO A 100 -23.57 14.60 38.46
CA PRO A 100 -24.29 13.98 39.56
C PRO A 100 -24.38 14.93 40.73
N GLU A 101 -25.51 14.92 41.46
CA GLU A 101 -25.77 15.90 42.55
C GLU A 101 -24.68 15.91 43.63
N ASP A 102 -24.02 14.81 43.90
CA ASP A 102 -23.06 14.66 44.99
C ASP A 102 -21.56 14.58 44.54
N ALA A 103 -21.27 14.48 43.25
CA ALA A 103 -19.90 14.17 42.78
C ALA A 103 -19.22 15.31 41.98
N GLY A 104 -19.92 16.43 41.77
CA GLY A 104 -19.48 17.50 40.87
C GLY A 104 -19.53 17.07 39.40
N THR A 105 -18.99 17.90 38.50
CA THR A 105 -18.98 17.60 37.06
C THR A 105 -17.96 16.51 36.76
N LEU A 106 -18.42 15.44 36.13
CA LEU A 106 -17.61 14.33 35.62
C LEU A 106 -17.53 14.44 34.09
N LEU A 107 -16.35 14.22 33.57
CA LEU A 107 -16.09 14.11 32.12
C LEU A 107 -15.87 12.66 31.72
N THR A 108 -16.49 12.25 30.63
CA THR A 108 -16.27 10.94 30.01
C THR A 108 -15.67 11.16 28.63
N PRO A 109 -14.34 11.07 28.49
CA PRO A 109 -13.70 11.23 27.20
C PRO A 109 -14.10 10.09 26.25
N GLU A 110 -14.43 10.47 25.01
CA GLU A 110 -14.47 9.54 23.88
C GLU A 110 -13.19 9.71 23.11
N ALA A 111 -12.46 8.62 22.91
CA ALA A 111 -11.17 8.66 22.24
C ALA A 111 -11.06 7.60 21.16
N ARG A 112 -10.28 7.93 20.14
CA ARG A 112 -9.83 7.00 19.12
C ARG A 112 -8.33 6.84 19.20
N CYS A 113 -7.83 5.68 18.79
CA CYS A 113 -6.42 5.35 18.80
C CYS A 113 -5.93 5.03 17.38
N ALA A 114 -4.99 5.83 16.88
CA ALA A 114 -4.41 5.57 15.57
C ALA A 114 -3.43 4.38 15.58
N LYS A 115 -2.73 4.16 16.71
CA LYS A 115 -1.81 3.03 16.92
C LYS A 115 -1.73 2.70 18.39
N GLY A 116 -1.77 1.41 18.74
CA GLY A 116 -1.58 0.94 20.13
C GLY A 116 -0.92 -0.42 20.17
N THR A 117 -0.21 -0.71 21.25
CA THR A 117 0.47 -1.99 21.50
C THR A 117 -0.06 -2.63 22.76
N LEU A 118 -0.42 -3.90 22.66
CA LEU A 118 -0.87 -4.75 23.74
C LEU A 118 0.13 -5.88 23.95
N ARG A 119 0.56 -6.11 25.21
CA ARG A 119 1.36 -7.27 25.61
C ARG A 119 0.61 -8.07 26.66
N TYR A 120 0.55 -9.38 26.50
CA TYR A 120 -0.11 -10.27 27.45
C TYR A 120 0.53 -11.64 27.50
N ALA A 121 0.38 -12.31 28.65
CA ALA A 121 0.83 -13.69 28.83
C ALA A 121 -0.17 -14.66 28.17
N LEU A 122 0.35 -15.67 27.51
CA LEU A 122 -0.43 -16.77 26.97
C LEU A 122 -0.77 -17.79 28.07
N LYS A 123 -1.95 -18.41 28.00
CA LYS A 123 -2.34 -19.49 28.90
C LYS A 123 -1.45 -20.74 28.75
N GLU A 124 -1.04 -21.01 27.51
CA GLU A 124 -0.13 -22.10 27.17
C GLU A 124 1.02 -21.52 26.33
N PRO A 125 2.29 -21.88 26.64
CA PRO A 125 3.42 -21.44 25.86
C PRO A 125 3.33 -21.91 24.40
N PHE A 126 3.66 -21.03 23.47
CA PHE A 126 3.74 -21.36 22.07
C PHE A 126 5.15 -21.91 21.75
N PRO A 127 5.27 -23.12 21.22
CA PRO A 127 6.57 -23.80 21.13
C PRO A 127 7.56 -23.14 20.18
N LEU A 128 7.07 -22.44 19.17
CA LEU A 128 7.86 -21.79 18.13
C LEU A 128 7.29 -20.40 17.86
N PRO A 129 8.15 -19.39 17.61
CA PRO A 129 7.66 -18.05 17.33
C PRO A 129 6.81 -18.01 16.05
N ALA A 130 5.81 -17.13 16.07
CA ALA A 130 4.95 -16.86 14.94
C ALA A 130 4.68 -15.36 14.82
N LEU A 131 4.69 -14.84 13.60
CA LEU A 131 4.28 -13.49 13.28
C LEU A 131 3.07 -13.54 12.36
N ARG A 132 2.00 -12.83 12.72
CA ARG A 132 0.72 -12.84 12.00
C ARG A 132 0.25 -11.42 11.71
N MET A 133 -0.11 -11.17 10.45
CA MET A 133 -0.82 -9.98 9.99
C MET A 133 -2.30 -10.31 9.80
N ARG A 134 -3.21 -9.56 10.44
CA ARG A 134 -4.64 -9.59 10.11
C ARG A 134 -4.87 -8.71 8.89
N LEU A 135 -5.69 -9.17 7.96
CA LEU A 135 -5.88 -8.55 6.67
C LEU A 135 -7.32 -8.11 6.46
N LYS A 136 -7.48 -6.91 5.91
CA LYS A 136 -8.74 -6.44 5.32
C LYS A 136 -8.65 -6.51 3.79
N GLY A 137 -9.74 -6.94 3.16
CA GLY A 137 -9.88 -6.92 1.70
C GLY A 137 -9.28 -8.12 0.96
N PHE A 138 -8.74 -9.12 1.66
CA PHE A 138 -8.28 -10.35 1.03
C PHE A 138 -9.39 -11.41 1.01
N ARG A 139 -9.75 -11.85 -0.18
CA ARG A 139 -10.71 -12.93 -0.43
C ARG A 139 -9.99 -14.11 -1.06
N ASN A 140 -10.23 -15.31 -0.54
CA ASN A 140 -9.67 -16.53 -1.09
C ASN A 140 -10.56 -17.75 -0.79
N PHE A 141 -10.40 -18.79 -1.59
CA PHE A 141 -11.05 -20.09 -1.37
C PHE A 141 -10.02 -21.09 -0.83
N GLY A 142 -10.11 -21.39 0.45
CA GLY A 142 -9.15 -22.25 1.16
C GLY A 142 -7.92 -21.47 1.66
N SER A 143 -6.93 -22.18 2.19
CA SER A 143 -5.69 -21.62 2.69
C SER A 143 -4.58 -21.79 1.67
N LEU A 144 -3.78 -20.73 1.49
CA LEU A 144 -2.53 -20.76 0.71
C LEU A 144 -1.38 -21.14 1.63
N HIS A 145 -0.49 -22.01 1.19
CA HIS A 145 0.63 -22.51 1.99
C HIS A 145 1.94 -22.43 1.20
N ALA A 146 3.02 -22.07 1.90
CA ALA A 146 4.38 -22.15 1.38
C ALA A 146 5.37 -22.46 2.51
N GLU A 147 6.48 -23.07 2.17
CA GLU A 147 7.62 -23.25 3.07
C GLU A 147 8.81 -22.43 2.59
N CYS A 148 9.57 -21.86 3.53
CA CYS A 148 10.74 -21.04 3.22
C CYS A 148 11.79 -21.12 4.33
N ALA A 149 12.89 -20.39 4.18
CA ALA A 149 13.99 -20.37 5.14
C ALA A 149 13.59 -19.84 6.53
N LEU A 150 12.53 -19.02 6.64
CA LEU A 150 12.02 -18.49 7.91
C LEU A 150 10.98 -19.40 8.56
N GLY A 151 10.47 -20.40 7.84
CA GLY A 151 9.49 -21.35 8.36
C GLY A 151 8.32 -21.56 7.40
N ARG A 152 7.15 -21.88 7.95
CA ARG A 152 5.92 -22.15 7.20
C ARG A 152 5.07 -20.91 7.11
N LEU A 153 4.69 -20.52 5.89
CA LEU A 153 3.74 -19.45 5.64
C LEU A 153 2.35 -20.02 5.36
N GLU A 154 1.35 -19.30 5.86
CA GLU A 154 -0.04 -19.55 5.52
C GLU A 154 -0.76 -18.21 5.32
N MET A 155 -1.61 -18.13 4.28
CA MET A 155 -2.48 -17.00 4.04
C MET A 155 -3.91 -17.47 3.81
N ASN A 156 -4.87 -16.82 4.44
CA ASN A 156 -6.28 -17.16 4.35
C ASN A 156 -7.15 -15.90 4.35
N GLY A 157 -8.33 -16.00 3.77
CA GLY A 157 -9.36 -14.96 3.77
C GLY A 157 -10.75 -15.57 3.70
N PRO A 158 -11.80 -14.78 3.96
CA PRO A 158 -13.17 -15.23 3.80
C PRO A 158 -13.46 -15.59 2.35
N HIS A 159 -14.38 -16.51 2.13
CA HIS A 159 -14.88 -16.87 0.81
C HIS A 159 -15.73 -15.74 0.20
N GLU A 160 -16.55 -15.11 1.04
CA GLU A 160 -17.39 -13.97 0.70
C GLU A 160 -16.98 -12.78 1.57
N ILE A 161 -16.93 -11.61 0.96
CA ILE A 161 -16.71 -10.35 1.65
C ILE A 161 -17.95 -9.51 1.40
N ASP A 162 -18.61 -9.11 2.47
CA ASP A 162 -19.64 -8.09 2.39
C ASP A 162 -18.96 -6.75 2.08
N ASP A 163 -19.42 -6.06 1.05
CA ASP A 163 -18.83 -4.77 0.66
C ASP A 163 -19.11 -3.67 1.70
N GLU A 164 -20.08 -3.86 2.57
CA GLU A 164 -20.40 -2.95 3.68
C GLU A 164 -19.60 -3.29 4.95
N ASP A 165 -19.04 -4.51 5.07
CA ASP A 165 -18.29 -4.95 6.23
C ASP A 165 -16.80 -4.61 6.10
N ASP A 166 -16.26 -3.84 7.05
CA ASP A 166 -14.84 -3.49 7.16
C ASP A 166 -14.05 -4.49 8.00
N ALA A 167 -14.49 -5.74 8.09
CA ALA A 167 -13.89 -6.76 8.93
C ALA A 167 -12.45 -7.13 8.54
N ALA A 168 -11.64 -7.41 9.56
CA ALA A 168 -10.26 -7.92 9.44
C ALA A 168 -10.25 -9.46 9.50
N ASP A 169 -10.94 -10.10 8.54
CA ASP A 169 -11.20 -11.53 8.54
C ASP A 169 -10.10 -12.37 7.88
N GLY A 170 -9.24 -11.74 7.06
CA GLY A 170 -8.10 -12.39 6.47
C GLY A 170 -6.91 -12.43 7.42
N TRP A 171 -5.95 -13.30 7.11
CA TRP A 171 -4.68 -13.34 7.82
C TRP A 171 -3.55 -13.91 6.94
N LEU A 172 -2.32 -13.45 7.23
CA LEU A 172 -1.08 -13.94 6.69
C LEU A 172 -0.15 -14.19 7.86
N VAL A 173 0.40 -15.41 7.98
CA VAL A 173 1.25 -15.79 9.11
C VAL A 173 2.50 -16.49 8.61
N VAL A 174 3.61 -16.26 9.30
CA VAL A 174 4.80 -17.11 9.25
C VAL A 174 5.02 -17.70 10.63
N GLN A 175 5.26 -19.00 10.69
CA GLN A 175 5.65 -19.73 11.91
C GLN A 175 7.01 -20.37 11.69
N ALA A 176 7.94 -20.15 12.60
CA ALA A 176 9.25 -20.78 12.54
C ALA A 176 9.11 -22.31 12.50
N ALA A 177 9.95 -22.99 11.72
CA ALA A 177 10.02 -24.46 11.67
C ALA A 177 10.80 -25.03 12.85
N GLU A 178 11.79 -24.27 13.34
CA GLU A 178 12.67 -24.59 14.44
C GLU A 178 12.91 -23.33 15.28
N PRO A 179 13.33 -23.43 16.56
CA PRO A 179 13.68 -22.25 17.34
C PRO A 179 14.76 -21.44 16.62
N PRO A 180 14.52 -20.17 16.29
CA PRO A 180 15.51 -19.35 15.62
C PRO A 180 16.71 -19.07 16.57
N PRO A 181 17.93 -18.95 16.04
CA PRO A 181 19.11 -18.64 16.86
C PRO A 181 19.08 -17.20 17.40
N ASP A 182 18.34 -16.30 16.76
CA ASP A 182 18.11 -14.92 17.17
C ASP A 182 16.65 -14.55 16.85
N ASP A 183 15.84 -14.44 17.90
CA ASP A 183 14.41 -14.14 17.81
C ASP A 183 14.14 -12.74 17.23
N ALA A 184 14.97 -11.75 17.55
CA ALA A 184 14.77 -10.38 17.07
C ALA A 184 15.05 -10.28 15.56
N LEU A 185 16.12 -10.92 15.10
CA LEU A 185 16.45 -10.97 13.67
C LEU A 185 15.38 -11.76 12.90
N TRP A 186 14.91 -12.89 13.44
CA TRP A 186 13.84 -13.68 12.82
C TRP A 186 12.55 -12.86 12.71
N HIS A 187 12.18 -12.10 13.75
CA HIS A 187 11.01 -11.24 13.75
C HIS A 187 11.11 -10.18 12.65
N ASP A 188 12.23 -9.44 12.58
CA ASP A 188 12.46 -8.38 11.58
C ASP A 188 12.40 -8.92 10.14
N GLU A 189 13.06 -10.05 9.87
CA GLU A 189 13.03 -10.70 8.55
C GLU A 189 11.65 -11.28 8.21
N SER A 190 10.93 -11.80 9.19
CA SER A 190 9.57 -12.29 9.04
C SER A 190 8.59 -11.16 8.71
N GLU A 191 8.71 -10.00 9.36
CA GLU A 191 7.89 -8.82 9.06
C GLU A 191 8.13 -8.34 7.62
N LYS A 192 9.39 -8.26 7.19
CA LYS A 192 9.76 -7.90 5.80
C LYS A 192 9.19 -8.89 4.79
N LEU A 193 9.27 -10.19 5.07
CA LEU A 193 8.70 -11.24 4.21
C LEU A 193 7.18 -11.10 4.10
N LEU A 194 6.47 -10.98 5.24
CA LEU A 194 5.02 -10.86 5.24
C LEU A 194 4.57 -9.59 4.51
N GLU A 195 5.27 -8.47 4.70
CA GLU A 195 4.98 -7.22 4.00
C GLU A 195 5.22 -7.34 2.49
N HIS A 196 6.28 -8.04 2.05
CA HIS A 196 6.55 -8.32 0.65
C HIS A 196 5.41 -9.15 0.03
N VAL A 197 5.03 -10.25 0.68
CA VAL A 197 3.94 -11.11 0.22
C VAL A 197 2.62 -10.36 0.17
N ARG A 198 2.27 -9.62 1.21
CA ARG A 198 1.06 -8.79 1.27
C ARG A 198 0.96 -7.83 0.09
N ARG A 199 2.06 -7.14 -0.24
CA ARG A 199 2.08 -6.19 -1.37
C ARG A 199 1.87 -6.88 -2.71
N ILE A 200 2.51 -8.02 -2.94
CA ILE A 200 2.29 -8.79 -4.18
C ILE A 200 0.86 -9.32 -4.24
N MET A 201 0.29 -9.76 -3.12
CA MET A 201 -1.10 -10.19 -3.07
C MET A 201 -2.07 -8.99 -3.26
N SER A 202 -1.69 -7.77 -2.86
CA SER A 202 -2.43 -6.55 -3.22
C SER A 202 -2.43 -6.30 -4.74
N PHE A 203 -1.32 -6.56 -5.41
CA PHE A 203 -1.27 -6.54 -6.87
C PHE A 203 -2.18 -7.61 -7.48
N ALA A 204 -2.15 -8.84 -6.96
CA ALA A 204 -2.95 -9.96 -7.46
C ALA A 204 -4.45 -9.68 -7.39
N THR A 205 -4.92 -9.09 -6.30
CA THR A 205 -6.32 -8.71 -6.10
C THR A 205 -6.69 -7.35 -6.72
N ALA A 206 -5.70 -6.59 -7.20
CA ALA A 206 -5.83 -5.20 -7.63
C ALA A 206 -6.51 -4.31 -6.58
N SER A 207 -6.23 -4.57 -5.31
CA SER A 207 -6.75 -3.85 -4.14
C SER A 207 -5.71 -3.83 -3.03
N LEU A 208 -5.52 -2.69 -2.38
CA LEU A 208 -4.57 -2.59 -1.28
C LEU A 208 -5.07 -3.39 -0.07
N LEU A 209 -4.41 -4.49 0.22
CA LEU A 209 -4.67 -5.27 1.43
C LEU A 209 -4.17 -4.48 2.64
N ARG A 210 -5.07 -4.19 3.59
CA ARG A 210 -4.76 -3.44 4.81
C ARG A 210 -4.42 -4.39 5.95
N VAL A 211 -3.52 -3.93 6.84
CA VAL A 211 -3.05 -4.71 8.00
C VAL A 211 -3.36 -3.92 9.27
N PRO A 212 -4.59 -3.98 9.79
CA PRO A 212 -4.93 -3.29 11.03
C PRO A 212 -4.26 -3.89 12.25
N ILE A 213 -3.86 -5.16 12.24
CA ILE A 213 -3.30 -5.85 13.39
C ILE A 213 -2.09 -6.68 12.98
N ILE A 214 -0.99 -6.52 13.72
CA ILE A 214 0.18 -7.43 13.70
C ILE A 214 0.30 -8.08 15.07
N GLU A 215 0.43 -9.41 15.10
CA GLU A 215 0.56 -10.20 16.31
C GLU A 215 1.89 -10.97 16.26
N TYR A 216 2.76 -10.74 17.23
CA TYR A 216 3.95 -11.54 17.46
C TYR A 216 3.75 -12.43 18.68
N ILE A 217 4.01 -13.72 18.53
CA ILE A 217 3.79 -14.75 19.53
C ILE A 217 5.12 -15.48 19.74
N ALA A 218 5.66 -15.46 20.95
CA ALA A 218 6.90 -16.16 21.28
C ALA A 218 6.86 -16.67 22.70
N GLY A 219 7.13 -17.96 22.88
CA GLY A 219 7.11 -18.59 24.20
C GLY A 219 5.78 -18.39 24.93
N SER A 220 5.82 -17.75 26.10
CA SER A 220 4.64 -17.47 26.93
C SER A 220 4.05 -16.07 26.75
N GLU A 221 4.55 -15.29 25.79
CA GLU A 221 4.13 -13.90 25.58
C GLU A 221 3.58 -13.66 24.18
N SER A 222 2.67 -12.73 24.08
CA SER A 222 2.16 -12.19 22.81
C SER A 222 2.20 -10.68 22.85
N GLU A 223 2.68 -10.08 21.75
CA GLU A 223 2.62 -8.66 21.47
C GLU A 223 1.69 -8.43 20.27
N VAL A 224 0.74 -7.52 20.44
CA VAL A 224 -0.23 -7.16 19.41
C VAL A 224 -0.14 -5.68 19.16
N THR A 225 0.24 -5.29 17.94
CA THR A 225 0.19 -3.91 17.51
C THR A 225 -1.01 -3.70 16.60
N VAL A 226 -1.77 -2.66 16.91
CA VAL A 226 -3.00 -2.31 16.20
C VAL A 226 -2.84 -0.95 15.57
N TRP A 227 -3.27 -0.80 14.30
CA TRP A 227 -3.32 0.47 13.57
C TRP A 227 -4.73 0.72 13.04
N PHE A 228 -5.20 1.95 13.16
CA PHE A 228 -6.42 2.35 12.47
C PHE A 228 -6.20 2.31 10.95
N GLN A 229 -6.91 1.42 10.27
CA GLN A 229 -6.86 1.31 8.81
C GLN A 229 -8.24 0.94 8.27
N THR A 230 -8.76 1.72 7.34
CA THR A 230 -10.00 1.40 6.63
C THR A 230 -9.72 0.54 5.42
N ARG A 231 -10.64 -0.38 5.13
CA ARG A 231 -10.60 -1.20 3.91
C ARG A 231 -10.74 -0.30 2.68
N GLN A 232 -10.00 -0.62 1.65
CA GLN A 232 -10.28 -0.14 0.31
C GLN A 232 -11.32 -1.06 -0.34
N ARG A 233 -12.26 -0.51 -1.12
CA ARG A 233 -13.21 -1.32 -1.87
C ARG A 233 -12.48 -2.28 -2.81
N SER A 234 -13.11 -3.43 -3.10
CA SER A 234 -12.52 -4.45 -3.97
C SER A 234 -12.19 -3.90 -5.35
N GLY A 235 -11.02 -4.25 -5.87
CA GLY A 235 -10.59 -3.82 -7.20
C GLY A 235 -11.52 -4.35 -8.29
N VAL A 236 -11.91 -3.48 -9.22
CA VAL A 236 -12.80 -3.84 -10.34
C VAL A 236 -12.11 -4.72 -11.37
N MET A 237 -10.78 -4.74 -11.37
CA MET A 237 -9.94 -5.43 -12.38
C MET A 237 -8.89 -6.30 -11.70
N PRO A 238 -9.26 -7.39 -11.00
CA PRO A 238 -8.29 -8.27 -10.38
C PRO A 238 -7.40 -8.93 -11.44
N VAL A 239 -6.15 -9.19 -11.07
CA VAL A 239 -5.20 -9.90 -11.94
C VAL A 239 -5.38 -11.42 -11.83
N PHE A 240 -5.92 -11.87 -10.69
CA PHE A 240 -6.22 -13.28 -10.44
C PHE A 240 -7.65 -13.44 -9.93
N HIS A 241 -8.26 -14.55 -10.33
CA HIS A 241 -9.49 -14.98 -9.71
C HIS A 241 -9.22 -15.44 -8.27
N PHE A 242 -10.13 -15.16 -7.33
CA PHE A 242 -9.96 -15.52 -5.91
C PHE A 242 -9.82 -17.04 -5.66
N LEU A 243 -10.08 -17.88 -6.67
CA LEU A 243 -9.87 -19.32 -6.65
C LEU A 243 -8.47 -19.75 -7.13
N ALA A 244 -7.62 -18.83 -7.55
CA ALA A 244 -6.39 -19.13 -8.29
C ALA A 244 -5.18 -18.32 -7.78
N HIS A 245 -5.07 -18.12 -6.47
CA HIS A 245 -3.98 -17.36 -5.87
C HIS A 245 -2.73 -18.19 -5.56
N ASP A 246 -2.78 -19.53 -5.63
CA ASP A 246 -1.66 -20.41 -5.21
C ASP A 246 -0.35 -20.10 -5.91
N ALA A 247 -0.38 -19.97 -7.25
CA ALA A 247 0.82 -19.76 -8.04
C ALA A 247 1.46 -18.39 -7.78
N ILE A 248 0.65 -17.32 -7.66
CA ILE A 248 1.17 -15.98 -7.38
C ILE A 248 1.68 -15.88 -5.93
N PHE A 249 1.04 -16.56 -4.97
CA PHE A 249 1.50 -16.63 -3.60
C PHE A 249 2.87 -17.33 -3.52
N ALA A 250 3.03 -18.45 -4.20
CA ALA A 250 4.33 -19.15 -4.27
C ALA A 250 5.41 -18.26 -4.91
N ALA A 251 5.10 -17.55 -6.01
CA ALA A 251 6.01 -16.61 -6.64
C ALA A 251 6.36 -15.44 -5.73
N ALA A 252 5.40 -14.93 -4.94
CA ALA A 252 5.63 -13.88 -3.96
C ALA A 252 6.64 -14.32 -2.89
N VAL A 253 6.48 -15.51 -2.32
CA VAL A 253 7.41 -16.06 -1.33
C VAL A 253 8.78 -16.30 -1.97
N GLY A 254 8.83 -16.92 -3.14
CA GLY A 254 10.08 -17.21 -3.85
C GLY A 254 10.87 -15.96 -4.20
N SER A 255 10.20 -14.91 -4.68
CA SER A 255 10.85 -13.66 -5.09
C SER A 255 11.46 -12.86 -3.93
N TYR A 256 11.03 -13.08 -2.69
CA TYR A 256 11.66 -12.48 -1.52
C TYR A 256 13.08 -13.00 -1.31
N PHE A 257 13.28 -14.32 -1.39
CA PHE A 257 14.57 -14.97 -1.15
C PHE A 257 15.47 -14.98 -2.38
N SER A 258 14.89 -15.04 -3.58
CA SER A 258 15.61 -15.13 -4.84
C SER A 258 14.91 -14.32 -5.93
N PRO A 259 14.97 -12.98 -5.86
CA PRO A 259 14.33 -12.14 -6.86
C PRO A 259 14.99 -12.34 -8.22
N PRO A 260 14.24 -12.62 -9.30
CA PRO A 260 14.82 -12.81 -10.64
C PRO A 260 15.46 -11.53 -11.17
N ILE A 261 14.96 -10.37 -10.71
CA ILE A 261 15.45 -9.04 -11.04
C ILE A 261 15.41 -8.18 -9.79
N VAL A 262 16.50 -7.44 -9.54
CA VAL A 262 16.50 -6.43 -8.48
C VAL A 262 15.76 -5.19 -8.97
N VAL A 263 14.56 -4.96 -8.46
CA VAL A 263 13.67 -3.87 -8.88
C VAL A 263 13.66 -2.78 -7.83
N LYS A 264 14.05 -1.56 -8.23
CA LYS A 264 13.92 -0.39 -7.37
C LYS A 264 12.46 0.08 -7.33
N HIS A 265 11.98 0.44 -6.15
CA HIS A 265 10.64 0.99 -5.95
C HIS A 265 9.48 0.11 -6.45
N LEU A 266 9.65 -1.21 -6.50
CA LEU A 266 8.62 -2.18 -6.89
C LEU A 266 7.30 -1.92 -6.13
N PHE A 267 7.39 -1.65 -4.83
CA PHE A 267 6.22 -1.49 -3.98
C PHE A 267 5.43 -0.22 -4.25
N PHE A 268 6.08 0.87 -4.63
CA PHE A 268 5.36 2.07 -5.07
C PHE A 268 4.58 1.82 -6.37
N ALA A 269 5.15 1.06 -7.30
CA ALA A 269 4.44 0.68 -8.52
C ALA A 269 3.20 -0.18 -8.20
N ILE A 270 3.34 -1.14 -7.27
CA ILE A 270 2.22 -1.97 -6.81
C ILE A 270 1.15 -1.13 -6.13
N GLU A 271 1.52 -0.21 -5.26
CA GLU A 271 0.58 0.67 -4.56
C GLU A 271 -0.25 1.51 -5.55
N TRP A 272 0.39 2.16 -6.52
CA TRP A 272 -0.32 2.88 -7.58
C TRP A 272 -1.22 1.97 -8.41
N PHE A 273 -0.73 0.76 -8.77
CA PHE A 273 -1.50 -0.20 -9.54
C PHE A 273 -2.75 -0.69 -8.81
N ALA A 274 -2.63 -0.95 -7.51
CA ALA A 274 -3.70 -1.48 -6.66
C ALA A 274 -4.60 -0.37 -6.07
N MET A 275 -4.25 0.91 -6.26
CA MET A 275 -5.04 2.02 -5.76
C MET A 275 -6.38 2.10 -6.48
N GLU A 276 -7.45 2.19 -5.69
CA GLU A 276 -8.81 2.30 -6.21
C GLU A 276 -8.99 3.56 -7.08
N GLY A 277 -9.68 3.39 -8.21
CA GLY A 277 -10.14 4.49 -9.04
C GLY A 277 -11.64 4.38 -9.28
N THR A 278 -12.41 5.37 -8.85
CA THR A 278 -13.85 5.41 -9.04
C THR A 278 -14.20 5.58 -10.53
N TYR A 279 -13.41 6.37 -11.25
CA TYR A 279 -13.58 6.69 -12.66
C TYR A 279 -12.45 6.11 -13.50
N ASN A 280 -12.71 5.88 -14.79
CA ASN A 280 -11.71 5.34 -15.72
C ASN A 280 -10.52 6.27 -15.93
N GLU A 281 -10.70 7.58 -15.83
CA GLU A 281 -9.62 8.57 -15.86
C GLU A 281 -8.63 8.35 -14.72
N ILE A 282 -9.12 8.15 -13.48
CA ILE A 282 -8.28 7.90 -12.32
C ILE A 282 -7.56 6.55 -12.47
N ARG A 283 -8.26 5.51 -12.97
CA ARG A 283 -7.66 4.19 -13.23
C ARG A 283 -6.54 4.29 -14.27
N LEU A 284 -6.72 5.07 -15.34
CA LEU A 284 -5.69 5.30 -16.35
C LEU A 284 -4.47 6.01 -15.74
N VAL A 285 -4.71 7.07 -14.96
CA VAL A 285 -3.64 7.82 -14.29
C VAL A 285 -2.88 6.93 -13.31
N ASN A 286 -3.58 6.16 -12.47
CA ASN A 286 -2.96 5.26 -11.50
C ASN A 286 -2.11 4.18 -12.18
N ALA A 287 -2.66 3.51 -13.20
CA ALA A 287 -1.94 2.48 -13.95
C ALA A 287 -0.71 3.05 -14.69
N MET A 288 -0.84 4.24 -15.29
CA MET A 288 0.29 4.90 -15.95
C MET A 288 1.34 5.36 -14.94
N THR A 289 0.94 5.87 -13.77
CA THR A 289 1.86 6.28 -12.70
C THR A 289 2.62 5.08 -12.14
N ALA A 290 1.95 3.93 -11.98
CA ALA A 290 2.60 2.68 -11.60
C ALA A 290 3.70 2.29 -12.61
N LEU A 291 3.37 2.35 -13.90
CA LEU A 291 4.29 2.03 -14.98
C LEU A 291 5.43 3.05 -15.09
N GLU A 292 5.14 4.35 -15.01
CA GLU A 292 6.14 5.43 -15.00
C GLU A 292 7.12 5.27 -13.84
N ASN A 293 6.61 5.01 -12.63
CA ASN A 293 7.44 4.80 -11.45
C ASN A 293 8.40 3.62 -11.64
N LEU A 294 7.89 2.50 -12.14
CA LEU A 294 8.68 1.30 -12.40
C LEU A 294 9.78 1.58 -13.45
N ILE A 295 9.43 2.25 -14.55
CA ILE A 295 10.36 2.55 -15.64
C ILE A 295 11.43 3.55 -15.19
N ASP A 296 11.02 4.68 -14.63
CA ASP A 296 11.94 5.78 -14.28
C ASP A 296 12.90 5.41 -13.15
N SER A 297 12.48 4.53 -12.25
CA SER A 297 13.34 4.03 -11.16
C SER A 297 14.37 3.01 -11.62
N ASN A 298 14.10 2.29 -12.73
CA ASN A 298 14.90 1.13 -13.15
C ASN A 298 15.62 1.31 -14.49
N VAL A 299 15.33 2.37 -15.26
CA VAL A 299 16.12 2.72 -16.43
C VAL A 299 17.45 3.36 -15.99
N GLU A 300 18.56 2.91 -16.58
CA GLU A 300 19.87 3.49 -16.26
C GLU A 300 19.95 4.98 -16.68
N PRO A 301 20.64 5.83 -15.90
CA PRO A 301 20.72 7.26 -16.20
C PRO A 301 21.24 7.57 -17.61
N SER A 302 22.12 6.74 -18.16
CA SER A 302 22.63 6.87 -19.53
C SER A 302 21.57 6.51 -20.58
N GLU A 303 20.71 5.53 -20.29
CA GLU A 303 19.62 5.11 -21.17
C GLU A 303 18.43 6.08 -21.13
N ALA A 304 18.27 6.85 -20.06
CA ALA A 304 17.24 7.88 -19.96
C ALA A 304 17.51 9.09 -20.88
N LEU A 305 18.72 9.21 -21.41
CA LEU A 305 19.14 10.31 -22.27
C LEU A 305 19.22 9.88 -23.75
N ILE A 306 18.90 10.83 -24.66
CA ILE A 306 19.04 10.64 -26.11
C ILE A 306 20.51 10.63 -26.49
N LEU A 307 21.27 11.56 -25.95
CA LEU A 307 22.71 11.73 -26.18
C LEU A 307 23.48 11.81 -24.86
N PRO A 308 24.74 11.40 -24.81
CA PRO A 308 25.60 11.67 -23.67
C PRO A 308 25.62 13.17 -23.32
N ARG A 309 25.59 13.49 -22.03
CA ARG A 309 25.47 14.88 -21.54
C ARG A 309 26.46 15.83 -22.20
N ALA A 310 27.72 15.40 -22.35
CA ALA A 310 28.77 16.25 -22.97
C ALA A 310 28.52 16.55 -24.46
N GLN A 311 27.87 15.62 -25.18
CA GLN A 311 27.51 15.83 -26.59
C GLN A 311 26.30 16.76 -26.70
N PHE A 312 25.27 16.49 -25.87
CA PHE A 312 24.08 17.34 -25.86
C PHE A 312 24.40 18.79 -25.45
N GLU A 313 25.31 19.01 -24.51
CA GLU A 313 25.69 20.35 -24.08
C GLU A 313 26.28 21.21 -25.22
N LYS A 314 26.97 20.61 -26.18
CA LYS A 314 27.41 21.30 -27.39
C LYS A 314 26.24 21.79 -28.24
N ILE A 315 25.25 20.91 -28.45
CA ILE A 315 24.03 21.24 -29.20
C ILE A 315 23.22 22.31 -28.44
N ARG A 316 23.07 22.17 -27.13
CA ARG A 316 22.33 23.11 -26.27
C ARG A 316 22.91 24.54 -26.36
N ARG A 317 24.22 24.67 -26.37
CA ARG A 317 24.88 25.99 -26.54
C ARG A 317 24.54 26.62 -27.87
N VAL A 318 24.58 25.87 -28.96
CA VAL A 318 24.19 26.36 -30.28
C VAL A 318 22.74 26.80 -30.30
N LEU A 319 21.82 25.99 -29.80
CA LEU A 319 20.40 26.32 -29.73
C LEU A 319 20.13 27.56 -28.87
N LEU A 320 20.78 27.69 -27.72
CA LEU A 320 20.71 28.89 -26.88
C LEU A 320 21.23 30.16 -27.58
N SER A 321 22.26 30.05 -28.40
CA SER A 321 22.77 31.17 -29.20
C SER A 321 21.76 31.63 -30.24
N VAL A 322 21.13 30.68 -30.95
CA VAL A 322 20.08 30.97 -31.92
C VAL A 322 18.87 31.63 -31.25
N ILE A 323 18.40 31.07 -30.13
CA ILE A 323 17.28 31.62 -29.35
C ILE A 323 17.58 33.08 -28.92
N ARG A 324 18.75 33.35 -28.37
CA ARG A 324 19.13 34.71 -27.98
C ARG A 324 19.11 35.67 -29.16
N THR A 325 19.61 35.26 -30.32
CA THR A 325 19.58 36.08 -31.55
C THR A 325 18.13 36.36 -32.00
N CYS A 326 17.22 35.40 -31.91
CA CYS A 326 15.83 35.58 -32.24
C CYS A 326 15.12 36.50 -31.23
N LEU A 327 15.33 36.27 -29.90
CA LEU A 327 14.71 37.06 -28.84
C LEU A 327 15.26 38.49 -28.75
N GLY A 328 16.47 38.77 -29.26
CA GLY A 328 17.04 40.12 -29.29
C GLY A 328 16.24 41.15 -30.10
N LYS A 329 15.22 40.68 -30.84
CA LYS A 329 14.25 41.54 -31.53
C LYS A 329 13.01 41.90 -30.72
N TRP A 330 12.89 41.36 -29.49
CA TRP A 330 11.73 41.54 -28.62
C TRP A 330 12.01 42.57 -27.51
N THR A 331 10.98 42.98 -26.80
CA THR A 331 11.17 43.86 -25.63
C THR A 331 11.94 43.09 -24.54
N ALA A 332 12.76 43.82 -23.77
CA ALA A 332 13.66 43.22 -22.78
C ALA A 332 12.93 42.33 -21.75
N ALA A 333 11.72 42.74 -21.29
CA ALA A 333 10.93 41.97 -20.34
C ALA A 333 10.48 40.65 -20.96
N LEU A 334 9.88 40.67 -22.15
CA LEU A 334 9.39 39.48 -22.85
C LEU A 334 10.55 38.54 -23.24
N ALA A 335 11.70 39.10 -23.64
CA ALA A 335 12.88 38.32 -23.99
C ALA A 335 13.50 37.60 -22.79
N ASN A 336 13.48 38.20 -21.61
CA ASN A 336 13.99 37.59 -20.37
C ASN A 336 13.12 36.43 -19.92
N ASP A 337 11.82 36.62 -19.87
CA ASP A 337 10.84 35.58 -19.48
C ASP A 337 10.90 34.35 -20.41
N ALA A 338 10.75 34.60 -21.74
CA ALA A 338 10.89 33.57 -22.75
C ALA A 338 12.25 32.87 -22.73
N SER A 339 13.34 33.59 -22.43
CA SER A 339 14.68 33.00 -22.34
C SER A 339 14.82 32.03 -21.18
N LEU A 340 14.21 32.33 -20.03
CA LEU A 340 14.21 31.41 -18.87
C LEU A 340 13.45 30.14 -19.19
N GLU A 341 12.22 30.28 -19.66
CA GLU A 341 11.36 29.15 -19.99
C GLU A 341 11.96 28.26 -21.08
N LEU A 342 12.48 28.84 -22.14
CA LEU A 342 13.14 28.09 -23.20
C LEU A 342 14.42 27.38 -22.75
N LYS A 343 15.20 27.94 -21.78
CA LYS A 343 16.36 27.24 -21.21
C LYS A 343 15.97 25.97 -20.46
N GLU A 344 14.87 26.02 -19.71
CA GLU A 344 14.35 24.86 -19.00
C GLU A 344 13.84 23.79 -19.97
N LYS A 345 13.03 24.18 -20.96
CA LYS A 345 12.56 23.27 -22.01
C LYS A 345 13.70 22.63 -22.81
N LEU A 346 14.77 23.39 -23.10
CA LEU A 346 15.95 22.83 -23.76
C LEU A 346 16.66 21.76 -22.92
N ALA A 347 16.65 21.88 -21.59
CA ALA A 347 17.25 20.86 -20.74
C ALA A 347 16.53 19.51 -20.88
N ASP A 348 15.22 19.54 -21.10
CA ASP A 348 14.40 18.36 -21.25
C ASP A 348 14.49 17.69 -22.63
N LEU A 349 14.96 18.38 -23.66
CA LEU A 349 15.10 17.83 -25.02
C LEU A 349 16.02 16.59 -25.09
N ASN A 350 16.92 16.41 -24.15
CA ASN A 350 17.79 15.25 -24.10
C ASN A 350 17.18 14.04 -23.36
N ARG A 351 15.98 14.17 -22.84
CA ARG A 351 15.30 13.05 -22.17
C ARG A 351 14.58 12.19 -23.21
N ARG A 352 14.74 10.86 -23.08
CA ARG A 352 13.93 9.93 -23.88
C ARG A 352 12.47 9.97 -23.41
N SER A 353 11.58 9.75 -24.37
CA SER A 353 10.17 9.60 -24.06
C SER A 353 9.93 8.37 -23.17
N LEU A 354 8.85 8.40 -22.41
CA LEU A 354 8.42 7.26 -21.58
C LEU A 354 8.35 5.96 -22.37
N LEU A 355 7.72 5.97 -23.54
CA LEU A 355 7.59 4.78 -24.39
C LEU A 355 8.94 4.22 -24.82
N ARG A 356 9.91 5.09 -25.15
CA ARG A 356 11.26 4.63 -25.50
C ARG A 356 11.99 4.03 -24.29
N LYS A 357 11.82 4.60 -23.10
CA LYS A 357 12.37 4.04 -21.86
C LYS A 357 11.73 2.68 -21.54
N LEU A 358 10.41 2.56 -21.74
CA LEU A 358 9.69 1.30 -21.60
C LEU A 358 10.25 0.21 -22.52
N GLU A 359 10.44 0.51 -23.81
CA GLU A 359 11.01 -0.45 -24.77
C GLU A 359 12.42 -0.93 -24.34
N LEU A 360 13.27 -0.01 -23.90
CA LEU A 360 14.62 -0.33 -23.42
C LEU A 360 14.58 -1.21 -22.18
N LEU A 361 13.75 -0.89 -21.22
CA LEU A 361 13.59 -1.67 -19.99
C LEU A 361 12.97 -3.05 -20.28
N ALA A 362 11.95 -3.11 -21.14
CA ALA A 362 11.32 -4.36 -21.55
C ALA A 362 12.33 -5.29 -22.26
N ALA A 363 13.16 -4.75 -23.13
CA ALA A 363 14.23 -5.53 -23.79
C ALA A 363 15.26 -6.05 -22.77
N ARG A 364 15.68 -5.23 -21.81
CA ARG A 364 16.65 -5.59 -20.78
C ARG A 364 16.11 -6.64 -19.80
N TRP A 365 14.86 -6.50 -19.38
CA TRP A 365 14.20 -7.45 -18.47
C TRP A 365 13.58 -8.64 -19.19
N LYS A 366 13.58 -8.61 -20.53
CA LYS A 366 12.92 -9.62 -21.38
C LYS A 366 11.41 -9.72 -21.12
N VAL A 367 10.77 -8.58 -20.87
CA VAL A 367 9.31 -8.51 -20.69
C VAL A 367 8.65 -8.78 -22.05
N PRO A 368 7.78 -9.80 -22.17
CA PRO A 368 7.10 -10.08 -23.42
C PRO A 368 5.99 -9.04 -23.66
N LEU A 369 6.12 -8.26 -24.73
CA LEU A 369 5.11 -7.28 -25.16
C LEU A 369 4.30 -7.77 -26.37
N ASP A 370 4.39 -9.04 -26.71
CA ASP A 370 3.65 -9.66 -27.80
C ASP A 370 2.14 -9.44 -27.63
N GLY A 371 1.46 -9.02 -28.72
CA GLY A 371 0.04 -8.71 -28.72
C GLY A 371 -0.31 -7.32 -28.16
N ILE A 372 0.67 -6.53 -27.70
CA ILE A 372 0.47 -5.11 -27.36
C ILE A 372 0.86 -4.26 -28.57
N ASP A 373 -0.13 -3.63 -29.18
CA ASP A 373 0.09 -2.73 -30.32
C ASP A 373 0.76 -1.43 -29.88
N PRO A 374 1.92 -1.05 -30.45
CA PRO A 374 2.61 0.19 -30.09
C PRO A 374 1.78 1.46 -30.34
N ALA A 375 0.90 1.46 -31.35
CA ALA A 375 0.03 2.59 -31.63
C ALA A 375 -1.02 2.76 -30.52
N SER A 376 -1.60 1.65 -30.05
CA SER A 376 -2.54 1.63 -28.94
C SER A 376 -1.90 2.09 -27.63
N LEU A 377 -0.66 1.68 -27.36
CA LEU A 377 0.11 2.13 -26.19
C LEU A 377 0.40 3.65 -26.27
N LYS A 378 0.73 4.17 -27.45
CA LYS A 378 0.90 5.60 -27.69
C LYS A 378 -0.40 6.37 -27.47
N ALA A 379 -1.53 5.85 -27.97
CA ALA A 379 -2.84 6.46 -27.79
C ALA A 379 -3.24 6.51 -26.31
N ALA A 380 -2.99 5.44 -25.55
CA ALA A 380 -3.26 5.39 -24.12
C ALA A 380 -2.41 6.42 -23.33
N LYS A 381 -1.14 6.59 -23.71
CA LYS A 381 -0.30 7.66 -23.13
C LYS A 381 -0.86 9.05 -23.47
N GLN A 382 -1.31 9.30 -24.67
CA GLN A 382 -1.92 10.58 -25.06
C GLN A 382 -3.24 10.83 -24.32
N ALA A 383 -4.07 9.80 -24.12
CA ALA A 383 -5.30 9.89 -23.33
C ALA A 383 -5.01 10.32 -21.89
N ARG A 384 -3.99 9.70 -21.26
CA ARG A 384 -3.56 10.10 -19.91
C ARG A 384 -3.07 11.54 -19.85
N ASP A 385 -2.29 11.98 -20.85
CA ASP A 385 -1.80 13.36 -20.91
C ASP A 385 -2.97 14.36 -21.00
N LYS A 386 -4.03 14.05 -21.75
CA LYS A 386 -5.27 14.85 -21.77
C LYS A 386 -5.89 14.94 -20.39
N VAL A 387 -6.09 13.80 -19.69
CA VAL A 387 -6.65 13.76 -18.34
C VAL A 387 -5.84 14.62 -17.38
N VAL A 388 -4.53 14.46 -17.37
CA VAL A 388 -3.65 15.17 -16.41
C VAL A 388 -3.56 16.65 -16.69
N HIS A 389 -3.46 17.07 -17.96
CA HIS A 389 -3.26 18.47 -18.32
C HIS A 389 -4.57 19.27 -18.45
N ARG A 390 -5.69 18.62 -18.73
CA ARG A 390 -6.98 19.28 -19.01
C ARG A 390 -8.08 18.92 -18.00
N GLY A 391 -7.83 17.95 -17.13
CA GLY A 391 -8.77 17.48 -16.12
C GLY A 391 -9.87 16.56 -16.65
N GLN A 392 -9.88 16.25 -17.96
CA GLN A 392 -10.91 15.41 -18.61
C GLN A 392 -10.36 14.72 -19.85
N TYR A 393 -10.92 13.54 -20.16
CA TYR A 393 -10.61 12.80 -21.38
C TYR A 393 -11.44 13.27 -22.59
N TYR A 394 -12.73 13.47 -22.36
CA TYR A 394 -13.72 13.75 -23.41
C TYR A 394 -13.64 15.20 -23.87
N GLU A 395 -13.14 15.41 -25.08
CA GLU A 395 -13.10 16.72 -25.74
C GLU A 395 -13.99 16.75 -26.99
N ASP A 396 -14.22 15.59 -27.61
CA ASP A 396 -14.96 15.41 -28.83
C ASP A 396 -16.10 14.40 -28.58
N ALA A 397 -17.25 14.63 -29.17
CA ALA A 397 -18.39 13.71 -29.12
C ALA A 397 -18.09 12.30 -29.69
N ARG A 398 -16.92 12.13 -30.32
CA ARG A 398 -16.42 10.84 -30.82
C ARG A 398 -15.65 10.03 -29.78
N GLU A 399 -15.17 10.64 -28.70
CA GLU A 399 -14.47 9.96 -27.63
C GLU A 399 -15.49 9.33 -26.69
N THR A 400 -15.34 8.02 -26.42
CA THR A 400 -16.30 7.25 -25.64
C THR A 400 -15.66 6.67 -24.39
N ASP A 401 -16.47 6.28 -23.41
CA ASP A 401 -16.03 5.57 -22.21
C ASP A 401 -15.40 4.21 -22.56
N ALA A 402 -15.85 3.57 -23.65
CA ALA A 402 -15.26 2.33 -24.15
C ALA A 402 -13.83 2.53 -24.67
N ASP A 403 -13.53 3.68 -25.30
CA ASP A 403 -12.17 4.01 -25.73
C ASP A 403 -11.25 4.22 -24.54
N LEU A 404 -11.72 4.97 -23.54
CA LEU A 404 -10.98 5.20 -22.30
C LEU A 404 -10.71 3.89 -21.55
N TRP A 405 -11.71 3.00 -21.47
CA TRP A 405 -11.56 1.68 -20.89
C TRP A 405 -10.49 0.85 -21.62
N THR A 406 -10.47 0.90 -22.95
CA THR A 406 -9.44 0.25 -23.76
C THR A 406 -8.04 0.75 -23.40
N HIS A 407 -7.86 2.05 -23.21
CA HIS A 407 -6.60 2.62 -22.78
C HIS A 407 -6.18 2.16 -21.37
N VAL A 408 -7.12 2.09 -20.43
CA VAL A 408 -6.90 1.57 -19.08
C VAL A 408 -6.39 0.13 -19.14
N THR A 409 -7.09 -0.75 -19.89
CA THR A 409 -6.75 -2.18 -19.96
C THR A 409 -5.36 -2.43 -20.56
N ILE A 410 -4.98 -1.67 -21.61
CA ILE A 410 -3.67 -1.79 -22.26
C ILE A 410 -2.55 -1.40 -21.28
N ILE A 411 -2.66 -0.26 -20.61
CA ILE A 411 -1.61 0.18 -19.67
C ILE A 411 -1.49 -0.77 -18.49
N ARG A 412 -2.62 -1.24 -17.95
CA ARG A 412 -2.61 -2.22 -16.87
C ARG A 412 -1.96 -3.53 -17.30
N GLU A 413 -2.27 -4.02 -18.50
CA GLU A 413 -1.65 -5.25 -19.04
C GLU A 413 -0.13 -5.13 -19.13
N VAL A 414 0.39 -4.00 -19.63
CA VAL A 414 1.83 -3.74 -19.67
C VAL A 414 2.42 -3.75 -18.27
N ALA A 415 1.79 -3.05 -17.30
CA ALA A 415 2.24 -3.03 -15.92
C ALA A 415 2.24 -4.44 -15.30
N VAL A 416 1.20 -5.24 -15.54
CA VAL A 416 1.10 -6.65 -15.08
C VAL A 416 2.28 -7.47 -15.59
N ARG A 417 2.62 -7.38 -16.88
CA ARG A 417 3.73 -8.15 -17.47
C ARG A 417 5.09 -7.74 -16.90
N PHE A 418 5.30 -6.45 -16.65
CA PHE A 418 6.51 -5.99 -15.97
C PHE A 418 6.58 -6.51 -14.53
N LEU A 419 5.48 -6.48 -13.79
CA LEU A 419 5.43 -6.98 -12.41
C LEU A 419 5.61 -8.50 -12.36
N PHE A 420 5.01 -9.26 -13.27
CA PHE A 420 5.24 -10.70 -13.36
C PHE A 420 6.71 -11.04 -13.62
N THR A 421 7.34 -10.33 -14.57
CA THR A 421 8.77 -10.52 -14.85
C THR A 421 9.61 -10.17 -13.62
N ALA A 422 9.25 -9.12 -12.89
CA ALA A 422 9.97 -8.67 -11.70
C ALA A 422 9.96 -9.69 -10.56
N ILE A 423 8.84 -10.42 -10.38
CA ILE A 423 8.69 -11.43 -9.32
C ILE A 423 8.90 -12.87 -9.81
N GLY A 424 9.19 -13.07 -11.11
CA GLY A 424 9.38 -14.40 -11.69
C GLY A 424 8.11 -15.24 -11.76
N TYR A 425 6.95 -14.60 -11.90
CA TYR A 425 5.71 -15.32 -12.05
C TYR A 425 5.58 -15.92 -13.45
N GLU A 426 5.14 -17.17 -13.51
CA GLU A 426 4.73 -17.84 -14.74
C GLU A 426 3.43 -18.60 -14.50
N GLY A 427 2.46 -18.46 -15.40
CA GLY A 427 1.20 -19.17 -15.27
C GLY A 427 -0.03 -18.40 -15.77
N ARG A 428 -1.20 -18.84 -15.35
CA ARG A 428 -2.49 -18.24 -15.73
C ARG A 428 -2.80 -16.99 -14.93
N TYR A 429 -3.39 -16.02 -15.59
CA TYR A 429 -3.87 -14.77 -14.97
C TYR A 429 -5.07 -14.24 -15.76
N ILE A 430 -5.72 -13.20 -15.26
CA ILE A 430 -6.81 -12.52 -15.93
C ILE A 430 -6.27 -11.36 -16.75
N SER A 431 -6.43 -11.39 -18.07
CA SER A 431 -6.25 -10.22 -18.93
C SER A 431 -7.59 -9.53 -19.19
N HIS A 432 -7.54 -8.22 -19.25
CA HIS A 432 -8.69 -7.38 -19.57
C HIS A 432 -8.60 -6.75 -20.98
N VAL A 433 -7.52 -6.99 -21.71
CA VAL A 433 -7.32 -6.47 -23.06
C VAL A 433 -8.26 -7.18 -24.03
N GLY A 434 -9.14 -6.42 -24.68
CA GLY A 434 -10.17 -6.99 -25.55
C GLY A 434 -11.33 -7.66 -24.80
N GLY A 435 -11.44 -7.48 -23.50
CA GLY A 435 -12.44 -8.05 -22.60
C GLY A 435 -11.83 -9.00 -21.57
N TYR A 436 -12.62 -9.40 -20.58
CA TYR A 436 -12.22 -10.31 -19.53
C TYR A 436 -11.97 -11.73 -20.07
N HIS A 437 -10.75 -12.25 -19.90
CA HIS A 437 -10.42 -13.63 -20.31
C HIS A 437 -9.18 -14.15 -19.57
N ASP A 438 -9.06 -15.48 -19.51
CA ASP A 438 -7.86 -16.14 -19.02
C ASP A 438 -6.72 -16.01 -20.03
N ALA A 439 -5.56 -15.60 -19.55
CA ALA A 439 -4.31 -15.50 -20.29
C ALA A 439 -3.20 -16.31 -19.60
N VAL A 440 -2.10 -16.54 -20.29
CA VAL A 440 -0.91 -17.22 -19.75
C VAL A 440 0.30 -16.31 -19.89
N PHE A 441 1.10 -16.23 -18.84
CA PHE A 441 2.36 -15.51 -18.84
C PHE A 441 3.54 -16.48 -18.63
N PRO A 442 4.65 -16.37 -19.41
CA PRO A 442 4.76 -15.55 -20.61
C PRO A 442 3.83 -16.06 -21.74
N PRO A 443 3.37 -15.18 -22.63
CA PRO A 443 2.55 -15.61 -23.76
C PRO A 443 3.33 -16.58 -24.65
N ALA A 444 2.66 -17.61 -25.15
CA ALA A 444 3.28 -18.55 -26.06
C ALA A 444 3.86 -17.81 -27.28
N VAL A 445 5.12 -18.03 -27.57
CA VAL A 445 5.76 -17.51 -28.80
C VAL A 445 4.99 -18.12 -29.96
N LYS A 446 4.22 -17.31 -30.70
CA LYS A 446 3.63 -17.79 -31.96
C LYS A 446 4.78 -18.22 -32.86
N SER A 447 4.90 -19.51 -33.14
CA SER A 447 5.82 -19.99 -34.15
C SER A 447 5.48 -19.29 -35.48
N ALA A 448 6.47 -18.62 -36.07
CA ALA A 448 6.30 -17.91 -37.35
C ALA A 448 6.04 -18.94 -38.46
N GLY A 449 4.83 -19.48 -38.54
CA GLY A 449 4.48 -20.55 -39.45
C GLY A 449 3.01 -20.80 -39.72
N GLU A 450 2.09 -20.13 -39.01
CA GLU A 450 0.66 -20.27 -39.26
C GLU A 450 0.04 -18.97 -39.77
N THR A 451 0.39 -18.58 -40.99
CA THR A 451 -0.47 -17.71 -41.81
C THR A 451 -1.51 -18.62 -42.49
N HIS A 452 -2.73 -18.60 -41.96
CA HIS A 452 -3.91 -19.06 -42.73
C HIS A 452 -4.52 -17.91 -43.51
#